data_7e9152772e6762b0fb87c70025a1b696
#
_entry.id   7e9152772e6762b0fb87c70025a1b696
#
_cell.length_a   1.000
_cell.length_b   1.000
_cell.length_c   1.000
_cell.angle_alpha   90.00
_cell.angle_beta   90.00
_cell.angle_gamma   90.00
#
_symmetry.space_group_name_H-M   'P 1'
#
loop_
_entity.id
_entity.type
_entity.pdbx_description
1 polymer ?
#
loop_
_entity_poly.entity_id
_entity_poly.type
_entity_poly.pdbx_seq_one_letter_code
_entity_poly.pdbx_strand_id
1 'polypeptide(L)'
;PRYKTPEQFIHEMDLVYTQGFRGSLFIVDDNFIGNKPKVKKLLGAIIEWQHAHGHPFTFFTEASVDLADDDELLSLMVESGFDMAFLGIETPDMTSLRSCSKSQNVDRNLYGSIEKIQRAGIEVSGGFIVGFDSDREDIFDRQIEFIQNASIPMAMIGILGALPGTRLFNRLKEEGRIKKDIEFSGDNTHNLRMSFKPVMDESVIVDGYKRILSEIYSPKKYFERCYGLIRKMPPSRRSGTSISLSDIRAFIRSLRVQGLSSYSFSYFRFLLKVLIFRTRSFPLAIEYAIKGRHFFIITNDIIKADELSCRIDETRNSLRQAISSIISGITPTEKDRQRQIRTFIRYRRLIEKRYCRISVDAQRYLNDQFAGCMKSFDEYFSRMSYSFAG
;
A
#
# COMPACT_ATOMS: atom_id res chain seq x y z
N PRO A 1 12.27 -8.59 -24.12
CA PRO A 1 12.46 -9.20 -22.78
C PRO A 1 13.65 -10.15 -22.79
N ARG A 2 14.40 -10.20 -21.70
CA ARG A 2 15.49 -11.17 -21.50
C ARG A 2 14.97 -12.23 -20.53
N TYR A 3 15.28 -13.51 -20.82
CA TYR A 3 14.82 -14.63 -19.99
C TYR A 3 16.04 -15.43 -19.54
N LYS A 4 16.06 -15.85 -18.29
CA LYS A 4 16.98 -16.86 -17.80
C LYS A 4 16.57 -18.23 -18.36
N THR A 5 17.54 -19.09 -18.59
CA THR A 5 17.24 -20.51 -18.87
C THR A 5 16.83 -21.23 -17.58
N PRO A 6 16.11 -22.35 -17.66
CA PRO A 6 15.80 -23.15 -16.47
C PRO A 6 17.05 -23.52 -15.66
N GLU A 7 18.15 -23.88 -16.34
CA GLU A 7 19.42 -24.27 -15.69
C GLU A 7 20.02 -23.10 -14.90
N GLN A 8 19.99 -21.87 -15.47
CA GLN A 8 20.47 -20.68 -14.77
C GLN A 8 19.63 -20.38 -13.53
N PHE A 9 18.29 -20.53 -13.62
CA PHE A 9 17.39 -20.29 -12.51
C PHE A 9 17.58 -21.33 -11.39
N ILE A 10 17.68 -22.62 -11.76
CA ILE A 10 17.92 -23.69 -10.80
C ILE A 10 19.28 -23.53 -10.10
N HIS A 11 20.32 -23.10 -10.82
CA HIS A 11 21.61 -22.80 -10.21
C HIS A 11 21.50 -21.69 -9.14
N GLU A 12 20.73 -20.64 -9.39
CA GLU A 12 20.48 -19.59 -8.38
C GLU A 12 19.70 -20.14 -7.17
N MET A 13 18.71 -21.02 -7.38
CA MET A 13 18.02 -21.70 -6.29
C MET A 13 18.98 -22.55 -5.45
N ASP A 14 19.91 -23.28 -6.08
CA ASP A 14 20.95 -24.05 -5.38
C ASP A 14 21.85 -23.15 -4.51
N LEU A 15 22.25 -21.99 -5.03
CA LEU A 15 23.05 -21.03 -4.26
C LEU A 15 22.31 -20.55 -3.01
N VAL A 16 21.02 -20.18 -3.14
CA VAL A 16 20.19 -19.76 -2.01
C VAL A 16 19.97 -20.90 -1.00
N TYR A 17 19.76 -22.11 -1.51
CA TYR A 17 19.58 -23.32 -0.70
C TYR A 17 20.84 -23.67 0.10
N THR A 18 22.03 -23.61 -0.53
CA THR A 18 23.32 -23.91 0.11
C THR A 18 23.71 -22.88 1.16
N GLN A 19 23.24 -21.63 1.03
CA GLN A 19 23.36 -20.60 2.09
C GLN A 19 22.46 -20.86 3.31
N GLY A 20 21.68 -21.94 3.30
CA GLY A 20 20.81 -22.32 4.39
C GLY A 20 19.45 -21.62 4.43
N PHE A 21 19.12 -20.77 3.45
CA PHE A 21 17.82 -20.11 3.41
C PHE A 21 16.72 -21.13 3.10
N ARG A 22 15.60 -20.99 3.80
CA ARG A 22 14.35 -21.74 3.58
C ARG A 22 13.19 -20.76 3.79
N GLY A 23 12.24 -20.73 2.86
CA GLY A 23 11.08 -19.82 2.98
C GLY A 23 10.66 -19.22 1.65
N SER A 24 10.06 -18.02 1.70
CA SER A 24 9.47 -17.37 0.53
C SER A 24 10.48 -16.57 -0.26
N LEU A 25 10.50 -16.76 -1.57
CA LEU A 25 11.34 -16.07 -2.54
C LEU A 25 10.49 -15.23 -3.49
N PHE A 26 10.88 -13.96 -3.66
CA PHE A 26 10.27 -13.08 -4.66
C PHE A 26 10.99 -13.27 -6.01
N ILE A 27 10.25 -13.72 -7.02
CA ILE A 27 10.73 -13.72 -8.40
C ILE A 27 10.41 -12.35 -8.99
N VAL A 28 11.44 -11.52 -9.11
CA VAL A 28 11.33 -10.12 -9.55
C VAL A 28 11.16 -10.08 -11.07
N ASP A 29 9.93 -9.94 -11.52
CA ASP A 29 9.55 -9.80 -12.91
C ASP A 29 8.24 -9.00 -12.97
N ASP A 30 8.13 -7.98 -13.81
CA ASP A 30 6.93 -7.14 -13.96
C ASP A 30 5.71 -7.94 -14.48
N ASN A 31 5.96 -9.06 -15.14
CA ASN A 31 4.93 -10.03 -15.56
C ASN A 31 5.55 -11.40 -15.84
N PHE A 32 5.70 -12.19 -14.80
CA PHE A 32 6.31 -13.52 -14.84
C PHE A 32 5.72 -14.41 -15.93
N ILE A 33 4.42 -14.31 -16.19
CA ILE A 33 3.72 -15.13 -17.18
C ILE A 33 3.74 -14.56 -18.62
N GLY A 34 4.49 -13.48 -18.86
CA GLY A 34 4.53 -12.79 -20.16
C GLY A 34 4.93 -13.67 -21.35
N ASN A 35 5.59 -14.81 -21.10
CA ASN A 35 5.88 -15.83 -22.10
C ASN A 35 5.49 -17.22 -21.56
N LYS A 36 4.21 -17.56 -21.64
CA LYS A 36 3.65 -18.79 -21.07
C LYS A 36 4.41 -20.07 -21.45
N PRO A 37 4.82 -20.31 -22.73
CA PRO A 37 5.58 -21.50 -23.09
C PRO A 37 6.94 -21.61 -22.38
N LYS A 38 7.68 -20.50 -22.23
CA LYS A 38 8.96 -20.51 -21.52
C LYS A 38 8.78 -20.71 -20.03
N VAL A 39 7.78 -20.06 -19.47
CA VAL A 39 7.46 -20.18 -18.03
C VAL A 39 7.04 -21.60 -17.68
N LYS A 40 6.21 -22.26 -18.48
CA LYS A 40 5.85 -23.68 -18.26
C LYS A 40 7.07 -24.60 -18.20
N LYS A 41 8.06 -24.39 -19.08
CA LYS A 41 9.33 -25.15 -19.04
C LYS A 41 10.13 -24.87 -17.76
N LEU A 42 10.21 -23.60 -17.36
CA LEU A 42 10.89 -23.22 -16.12
C LEU A 42 10.19 -23.83 -14.90
N LEU A 43 8.87 -23.78 -14.84
CA LEU A 43 8.09 -24.36 -13.74
C LEU A 43 8.30 -25.87 -13.63
N GLY A 44 8.40 -26.60 -14.75
CA GLY A 44 8.75 -28.02 -14.75
C GLY A 44 10.08 -28.29 -14.05
N ALA A 45 11.13 -27.52 -14.37
CA ALA A 45 12.43 -27.66 -13.73
C ALA A 45 12.38 -27.28 -12.22
N ILE A 46 11.61 -26.24 -11.85
CA ILE A 46 11.42 -25.87 -10.44
C ILE A 46 10.71 -27.01 -9.68
N ILE A 47 9.69 -27.62 -10.25
CA ILE A 47 8.97 -28.74 -9.65
C ILE A 47 9.91 -29.91 -9.36
N GLU A 48 10.69 -30.34 -10.35
CA GLU A 48 11.66 -31.41 -10.18
C GLU A 48 12.67 -31.09 -9.06
N TRP A 49 13.19 -29.87 -9.05
CA TRP A 49 14.13 -29.42 -8.04
C TRP A 49 13.50 -29.38 -6.63
N GLN A 50 12.27 -28.83 -6.51
CA GLN A 50 11.53 -28.78 -5.24
C GLN A 50 11.28 -30.18 -4.68
N HIS A 51 10.87 -31.14 -5.52
CA HIS A 51 10.71 -32.54 -5.12
C HIS A 51 12.02 -33.15 -4.59
N ALA A 52 13.14 -32.92 -5.30
CA ALA A 52 14.44 -33.44 -4.89
C ALA A 52 14.93 -32.86 -3.55
N HIS A 53 14.51 -31.65 -3.19
CA HIS A 53 14.96 -30.93 -1.98
C HIS A 53 13.91 -30.85 -0.87
N GLY A 54 12.77 -31.53 -0.98
CA GLY A 54 11.70 -31.57 0.05
C GLY A 54 10.92 -30.26 0.19
N HIS A 55 10.72 -29.51 -0.90
CA HIS A 55 9.95 -28.27 -0.98
C HIS A 55 10.42 -27.17 0.00
N PRO A 56 11.70 -26.73 -0.05
CA PRO A 56 12.23 -25.76 0.89
C PRO A 56 11.74 -24.34 0.66
N PHE A 57 11.25 -24.02 -0.54
CA PHE A 57 10.86 -22.67 -0.93
C PHE A 57 9.36 -22.56 -1.23
N THR A 58 8.80 -21.38 -0.95
CA THR A 58 7.60 -20.87 -1.61
C THR A 58 7.97 -19.70 -2.49
N PHE A 59 7.11 -19.37 -3.46
CA PHE A 59 7.38 -18.28 -4.40
C PHE A 59 6.22 -17.31 -4.47
N PHE A 60 6.57 -16.04 -4.69
CA PHE A 60 5.61 -15.05 -5.13
C PHE A 60 6.19 -14.21 -6.26
N THR A 61 5.33 -13.65 -7.10
CA THR A 61 5.72 -12.88 -8.29
C THR A 61 4.62 -11.91 -8.70
N GLU A 62 4.94 -11.03 -9.64
CA GLU A 62 3.93 -10.23 -10.33
C GLU A 62 3.45 -10.95 -11.59
N ALA A 63 2.15 -10.86 -11.84
CA ALA A 63 1.52 -11.49 -13.00
C ALA A 63 0.34 -10.66 -13.50
N SER A 64 -0.10 -10.91 -14.72
CA SER A 64 -1.33 -10.37 -15.26
C SER A 64 -2.54 -11.26 -14.95
N VAL A 65 -3.73 -10.67 -14.95
CA VAL A 65 -5.00 -11.36 -14.60
C VAL A 65 -5.32 -12.53 -15.55
N ASP A 66 -4.75 -12.54 -16.76
CA ASP A 66 -4.91 -13.63 -17.74
C ASP A 66 -4.18 -14.94 -17.33
N LEU A 67 -3.52 -14.97 -16.17
CA LEU A 67 -3.13 -16.21 -15.50
C LEU A 67 -4.34 -17.13 -15.30
N ALA A 68 -5.52 -16.58 -15.05
CA ALA A 68 -6.76 -17.34 -14.89
C ALA A 68 -7.20 -18.08 -16.15
N ASP A 69 -6.68 -17.76 -17.32
CA ASP A 69 -7.10 -18.36 -18.61
C ASP A 69 -6.34 -19.66 -18.93
N ASP A 70 -5.26 -19.95 -18.22
CA ASP A 70 -4.39 -21.09 -18.48
C ASP A 70 -4.34 -22.04 -17.27
N ASP A 71 -5.21 -23.04 -17.28
CA ASP A 71 -5.36 -24.00 -16.17
C ASP A 71 -4.09 -24.82 -15.94
N GLU A 72 -3.36 -25.16 -17.02
CA GLU A 72 -2.09 -25.89 -16.92
C GLU A 72 -1.03 -25.02 -16.24
N LEU A 73 -0.88 -23.77 -16.68
CA LEU A 73 0.07 -22.81 -16.09
C LEU A 73 -0.24 -22.60 -14.60
N LEU A 74 -1.51 -22.40 -14.29
CA LEU A 74 -1.96 -22.20 -12.91
C LEU A 74 -1.65 -23.43 -12.03
N SER A 75 -1.87 -24.63 -12.55
CA SER A 75 -1.53 -25.88 -11.85
C SER A 75 -0.01 -26.02 -11.64
N LEU A 76 0.80 -25.74 -12.67
CA LEU A 76 2.26 -25.79 -12.57
C LEU A 76 2.79 -24.76 -11.57
N MET A 77 2.22 -23.56 -11.50
CA MET A 77 2.61 -22.56 -10.50
C MET A 77 2.34 -23.05 -9.08
N VAL A 78 1.15 -23.64 -8.84
CA VAL A 78 0.82 -24.19 -7.52
C VAL A 78 1.75 -25.35 -7.15
N GLU A 79 2.03 -26.25 -8.09
CA GLU A 79 2.90 -27.42 -7.87
C GLU A 79 4.36 -27.02 -7.60
N SER A 80 4.85 -26.00 -8.29
CA SER A 80 6.19 -25.45 -8.06
C SER A 80 6.35 -24.69 -6.74
N GLY A 81 5.24 -24.36 -6.04
CA GLY A 81 5.26 -23.74 -4.73
C GLY A 81 4.93 -22.24 -4.73
N PHE A 82 4.32 -21.71 -5.80
CA PHE A 82 3.79 -20.35 -5.75
C PHE A 82 2.60 -20.28 -4.81
N ASP A 83 2.66 -19.40 -3.82
CA ASP A 83 1.61 -19.18 -2.83
C ASP A 83 0.93 -17.81 -2.96
N MET A 84 1.55 -16.86 -3.67
CA MET A 84 1.00 -15.53 -3.91
C MET A 84 1.34 -15.01 -5.32
N ALA A 85 0.39 -14.28 -5.93
CA ALA A 85 0.60 -13.49 -7.14
C ALA A 85 0.09 -12.06 -6.92
N PHE A 86 0.94 -11.08 -7.24
CA PHE A 86 0.56 -9.68 -7.30
C PHE A 86 0.01 -9.38 -8.70
N LEU A 87 -1.23 -8.90 -8.76
CA LEU A 87 -1.91 -8.60 -10.01
C LEU A 87 -2.14 -7.10 -10.18
N GLY A 88 -1.70 -6.54 -11.31
CA GLY A 88 -2.06 -5.18 -11.70
C GLY A 88 -3.52 -5.12 -12.13
N ILE A 89 -4.43 -4.90 -11.18
CA ILE A 89 -5.87 -4.80 -11.41
C ILE A 89 -6.24 -3.40 -11.89
N GLU A 90 -5.57 -2.40 -11.38
CA GLU A 90 -5.66 -0.96 -11.63
C GLU A 90 -6.99 -0.37 -11.14
N THR A 91 -8.10 -0.78 -11.71
CA THR A 91 -9.42 -0.23 -11.38
C THR A 91 -10.52 -1.22 -11.78
N PRO A 92 -11.65 -1.27 -11.07
CA PRO A 92 -12.83 -1.99 -11.52
C PRO A 92 -13.64 -1.24 -12.61
N ASP A 93 -13.22 -0.03 -13.01
CA ASP A 93 -13.90 0.78 -14.02
C ASP A 93 -13.40 0.47 -15.42
N MET A 94 -14.31 0.01 -16.29
CA MET A 94 -13.98 -0.38 -17.66
C MET A 94 -13.51 0.80 -18.53
N THR A 95 -14.00 2.01 -18.28
CA THR A 95 -13.59 3.20 -19.04
C THR A 95 -12.17 3.58 -18.73
N SER A 96 -11.83 3.56 -17.44
CA SER A 96 -10.48 3.84 -16.94
C SER A 96 -9.49 2.74 -17.40
N LEU A 97 -9.88 1.45 -17.41
CA LEU A 97 -9.06 0.36 -17.94
C LEU A 97 -8.70 0.54 -19.42
N ARG A 98 -9.66 0.98 -20.24
CA ARG A 98 -9.41 1.27 -21.67
C ARG A 98 -8.43 2.43 -21.86
N SER A 99 -8.49 3.44 -20.99
CA SER A 99 -7.60 4.61 -21.04
C SER A 99 -6.16 4.31 -20.64
N CYS A 100 -5.92 3.33 -19.76
CA CYS A 100 -4.58 2.98 -19.26
C CYS A 100 -3.90 1.83 -20.04
N SER A 101 -4.45 1.45 -21.21
CA SER A 101 -3.88 0.41 -22.10
C SER A 101 -3.75 -0.99 -21.45
N LYS A 102 -4.55 -1.28 -20.43
CA LYS A 102 -4.64 -2.62 -19.79
C LYS A 102 -5.67 -3.49 -20.52
N SER A 103 -5.41 -3.73 -21.81
CA SER A 103 -6.32 -4.49 -22.69
C SER A 103 -6.66 -5.89 -22.15
N GLN A 104 -5.72 -6.52 -21.40
CA GLN A 104 -5.94 -7.83 -20.77
C GLN A 104 -7.01 -7.81 -19.66
N ASN A 105 -7.33 -6.65 -19.10
CA ASN A 105 -8.35 -6.48 -18.05
C ASN A 105 -9.69 -6.00 -18.63
N VAL A 106 -9.70 -5.49 -19.86
CA VAL A 106 -10.91 -4.95 -20.51
C VAL A 106 -11.84 -6.11 -20.91
N ASP A 107 -13.14 -5.90 -20.71
CA ASP A 107 -14.21 -6.86 -21.01
C ASP A 107 -14.06 -8.24 -20.33
N ARG A 108 -13.28 -8.30 -19.24
CA ARG A 108 -13.02 -9.50 -18.44
C ARG A 108 -13.86 -9.52 -17.17
N ASN A 109 -14.32 -10.71 -16.80
CA ASN A 109 -14.86 -10.94 -15.46
C ASN A 109 -13.69 -11.02 -14.43
N LEU A 110 -13.23 -9.86 -13.95
CA LEU A 110 -12.13 -9.76 -12.98
C LEU A 110 -12.41 -10.57 -11.71
N TYR A 111 -13.64 -10.54 -11.20
CA TYR A 111 -14.02 -11.34 -10.03
C TYR A 111 -13.84 -12.84 -10.26
N GLY A 112 -14.35 -13.33 -11.38
CA GLY A 112 -14.22 -14.75 -11.74
C GLY A 112 -12.76 -15.18 -11.93
N SER A 113 -11.95 -14.31 -12.56
CA SER A 113 -10.51 -14.57 -12.74
C SER A 113 -9.78 -14.66 -11.40
N ILE A 114 -9.99 -13.68 -10.52
CA ILE A 114 -9.38 -13.65 -9.18
C ILE A 114 -9.83 -14.87 -8.36
N GLU A 115 -11.13 -15.16 -8.36
CA GLU A 115 -11.65 -16.30 -7.62
C GLU A 115 -11.07 -17.64 -8.11
N LYS A 116 -10.87 -17.79 -9.42
CA LYS A 116 -10.25 -19.00 -10.00
C LYS A 116 -8.81 -19.17 -9.53
N ILE A 117 -8.00 -18.10 -9.52
CA ILE A 117 -6.63 -18.12 -9.02
C ILE A 117 -6.62 -18.47 -7.52
N GLN A 118 -7.50 -17.84 -6.73
CA GLN A 118 -7.62 -18.13 -5.29
C GLN A 118 -8.05 -19.57 -5.01
N ARG A 119 -9.00 -20.11 -5.77
CA ARG A 119 -9.44 -21.51 -5.65
C ARG A 119 -8.37 -22.52 -6.03
N ALA A 120 -7.44 -22.15 -6.90
CA ALA A 120 -6.28 -22.98 -7.20
C ALA A 120 -5.27 -23.04 -6.04
N GLY A 121 -5.28 -22.08 -5.12
CA GLY A 121 -4.41 -22.04 -3.95
C GLY A 121 -3.37 -20.92 -3.96
N ILE A 122 -3.48 -19.94 -4.86
CA ILE A 122 -2.61 -18.78 -4.92
C ILE A 122 -3.34 -17.56 -4.31
N GLU A 123 -2.75 -16.96 -3.29
CA GLU A 123 -3.22 -15.67 -2.75
C GLU A 123 -3.09 -14.60 -3.85
N VAL A 124 -4.16 -13.83 -4.06
CA VAL A 124 -4.10 -12.66 -4.93
C VAL A 124 -3.88 -11.42 -4.08
N SER A 125 -2.77 -10.75 -4.35
CA SER A 125 -2.54 -9.35 -3.98
C SER A 125 -2.83 -8.46 -5.18
N GLY A 126 -3.36 -7.25 -4.98
CA GLY A 126 -3.80 -6.41 -6.08
C GLY A 126 -3.24 -4.99 -6.03
N GLY A 127 -2.77 -4.48 -7.17
CA GLY A 127 -2.46 -3.07 -7.39
C GLY A 127 -3.69 -2.33 -7.92
N PHE A 128 -4.02 -1.19 -7.31
CA PHE A 128 -5.14 -0.33 -7.65
C PHE A 128 -4.69 1.12 -7.77
N ILE A 129 -5.31 1.86 -8.66
CA ILE A 129 -4.98 3.26 -8.94
C ILE A 129 -6.27 4.08 -8.93
N VAL A 130 -6.22 5.29 -8.37
CA VAL A 130 -7.26 6.32 -8.45
C VAL A 130 -6.71 7.59 -9.08
N GLY A 131 -7.57 8.40 -9.67
CA GLY A 131 -7.19 9.69 -10.27
C GLY A 131 -7.02 9.64 -11.78
N PHE A 132 -7.60 8.65 -12.47
CA PHE A 132 -7.74 8.67 -13.91
C PHE A 132 -8.68 9.80 -14.35
N ASP A 133 -8.46 10.36 -15.54
CA ASP A 133 -9.30 11.43 -16.09
C ASP A 133 -10.77 10.99 -16.27
N SER A 134 -11.02 9.69 -16.38
CA SER A 134 -12.34 9.07 -16.50
C SER A 134 -12.98 8.68 -15.17
N ASP A 135 -12.27 8.80 -14.06
CA ASP A 135 -12.80 8.46 -12.75
C ASP A 135 -13.93 9.42 -12.36
N ARG A 136 -14.98 8.86 -11.75
CA ARG A 136 -16.08 9.57 -11.14
C ARG A 136 -16.00 9.42 -9.62
N GLU A 137 -16.70 10.24 -8.87
CA GLU A 137 -16.65 10.20 -7.40
C GLU A 137 -17.06 8.85 -6.79
N ASP A 138 -17.84 8.03 -7.52
CA ASP A 138 -18.23 6.69 -7.08
C ASP A 138 -17.10 5.66 -7.18
N ILE A 139 -15.97 5.99 -7.84
CA ILE A 139 -14.84 5.06 -8.02
C ILE A 139 -14.27 4.55 -6.70
N PHE A 140 -14.25 5.41 -5.67
CA PHE A 140 -13.72 5.04 -4.36
C PHE A 140 -14.57 3.94 -3.70
N ASP A 141 -15.90 4.05 -3.75
CA ASP A 141 -16.82 3.02 -3.23
C ASP A 141 -16.71 1.74 -4.05
N ARG A 142 -16.66 1.84 -5.37
CA ARG A 142 -16.51 0.70 -6.27
C ARG A 142 -15.21 -0.06 -6.03
N GLN A 143 -14.10 0.64 -5.76
CA GLN A 143 -12.84 -0.02 -5.40
C GLN A 143 -12.92 -0.71 -4.03
N ILE A 144 -13.48 -0.04 -3.01
CA ILE A 144 -13.68 -0.64 -1.69
C ILE A 144 -14.51 -1.92 -1.80
N GLU A 145 -15.64 -1.85 -2.50
CA GLU A 145 -16.54 -2.99 -2.71
C GLU A 145 -15.85 -4.12 -3.47
N PHE A 146 -15.13 -3.79 -4.55
CA PHE A 146 -14.40 -4.76 -5.35
C PHE A 146 -13.36 -5.51 -4.51
N ILE A 147 -12.50 -4.79 -3.79
CA ILE A 147 -11.45 -5.38 -2.94
C ILE A 147 -12.07 -6.27 -1.87
N GLN A 148 -13.17 -5.83 -1.27
CA GLN A 148 -13.87 -6.57 -0.22
C GLN A 148 -14.49 -7.86 -0.76
N ASN A 149 -15.23 -7.79 -1.86
CA ASN A 149 -15.95 -8.93 -2.45
C ASN A 149 -15.01 -9.94 -3.11
N ALA A 150 -13.93 -9.45 -3.75
CA ALA A 150 -12.88 -10.31 -4.31
C ALA A 150 -12.05 -11.03 -3.22
N SER A 151 -12.21 -10.63 -1.96
CA SER A 151 -11.43 -11.18 -0.82
C SER A 151 -9.92 -11.04 -1.02
N ILE A 152 -9.46 -9.85 -1.39
CA ILE A 152 -8.04 -9.51 -1.58
C ILE A 152 -7.48 -8.98 -0.26
N PRO A 153 -6.66 -9.74 0.52
CA PRO A 153 -6.14 -9.26 1.81
C PRO A 153 -5.21 -8.06 1.66
N MET A 154 -4.30 -8.13 0.68
CA MET A 154 -3.33 -7.08 0.41
C MET A 154 -3.70 -6.35 -0.88
N ALA A 155 -4.17 -5.11 -0.75
CA ALA A 155 -4.45 -4.21 -1.85
C ALA A 155 -3.54 -2.98 -1.75
N MET A 156 -2.68 -2.78 -2.73
CA MET A 156 -1.85 -1.58 -2.83
C MET A 156 -2.60 -0.54 -3.64
N ILE A 157 -2.98 0.55 -2.98
CA ILE A 157 -3.68 1.65 -3.64
C ILE A 157 -2.68 2.76 -3.91
N GLY A 158 -2.66 3.27 -5.12
CA GLY A 158 -1.85 4.41 -5.52
C GLY A 158 -2.69 5.53 -6.12
N ILE A 159 -2.23 6.78 -5.98
CA ILE A 159 -2.75 7.90 -6.74
C ILE A 159 -1.98 7.95 -8.06
N LEU A 160 -2.68 8.16 -9.17
CA LEU A 160 -2.08 8.18 -10.51
C LEU A 160 -0.95 9.21 -10.60
N GLY A 161 0.24 8.75 -10.95
CA GLY A 161 1.42 9.57 -11.19
C GLY A 161 1.82 9.58 -12.67
N ALA A 162 2.14 10.74 -13.21
CA ALA A 162 2.66 10.87 -14.56
C ALA A 162 4.20 10.76 -14.54
N LEU A 163 4.73 9.57 -14.77
CA LEU A 163 6.19 9.33 -14.77
C LEU A 163 6.81 9.82 -16.09
N PRO A 164 7.96 10.54 -16.04
CA PRO A 164 8.67 10.99 -17.24
C PRO A 164 8.94 9.85 -18.22
N GLY A 165 8.77 10.13 -19.52
CA GLY A 165 8.97 9.14 -20.58
C GLY A 165 7.78 8.24 -20.87
N THR A 166 6.71 8.28 -20.08
CA THR A 166 5.48 7.53 -20.34
C THR A 166 4.55 8.26 -21.33
N ARG A 167 3.67 7.51 -21.98
CA ARG A 167 2.62 8.10 -22.86
C ARG A 167 1.73 9.08 -22.10
N LEU A 168 1.36 8.74 -20.86
CA LEU A 168 0.57 9.60 -19.98
C LEU A 168 1.29 10.94 -19.73
N PHE A 169 2.58 10.90 -19.38
CA PHE A 169 3.36 12.10 -19.17
C PHE A 169 3.41 13.01 -20.41
N ASN A 170 3.69 12.42 -21.59
CA ASN A 170 3.77 13.18 -22.83
C ASN A 170 2.44 13.86 -23.16
N ARG A 171 1.32 13.14 -23.06
CA ARG A 171 -0.03 13.68 -23.24
C ARG A 171 -0.31 14.83 -22.29
N LEU A 172 -0.11 14.63 -20.99
CA LEU A 172 -0.36 15.65 -19.98
C LEU A 172 0.57 16.87 -20.11
N LYS A 173 1.78 16.68 -20.64
CA LYS A 173 2.71 17.75 -20.96
C LYS A 173 2.20 18.59 -22.12
N GLU A 174 1.71 17.97 -23.20
CA GLU A 174 1.09 18.65 -24.35
C GLU A 174 -0.17 19.41 -23.93
N GLU A 175 -0.96 18.84 -23.00
CA GLU A 175 -2.14 19.51 -22.41
C GLU A 175 -1.78 20.62 -21.41
N GLY A 176 -0.50 20.84 -21.09
CA GLY A 176 -0.06 21.85 -20.11
C GLY A 176 -0.46 21.56 -18.65
N ARG A 177 -0.71 20.29 -18.34
CA ARG A 177 -1.21 19.84 -17.03
C ARG A 177 -0.12 19.37 -16.07
N ILE A 178 1.13 19.18 -16.51
CA ILE A 178 2.26 18.79 -15.63
C ILE A 178 2.59 19.94 -14.69
N LYS A 179 2.71 19.65 -13.39
CA LYS A 179 3.13 20.63 -12.38
C LYS A 179 4.65 20.78 -12.39
N LYS A 180 5.16 22.04 -12.27
CA LYS A 180 6.58 22.37 -12.39
C LYS A 180 7.41 22.07 -11.14
N ASP A 181 6.75 21.99 -9.97
CA ASP A 181 7.41 22.02 -8.66
C ASP A 181 7.38 20.67 -7.93
N ILE A 182 7.23 19.55 -8.66
CA ILE A 182 7.17 18.23 -8.06
C ILE A 182 8.36 17.40 -8.51
N GLU A 183 9.14 16.92 -7.55
CA GLU A 183 10.10 15.85 -7.78
C GLU A 183 9.36 14.55 -8.05
N PHE A 184 9.70 13.91 -9.17
CA PHE A 184 9.15 12.62 -9.55
C PHE A 184 9.84 11.54 -8.71
N SER A 185 9.24 11.17 -7.57
CA SER A 185 9.61 9.95 -6.86
C SER A 185 8.89 8.76 -7.50
N GLY A 186 9.55 7.63 -7.64
CA GLY A 186 8.92 6.39 -8.12
C GLY A 186 7.92 5.76 -7.12
N ASP A 187 7.76 6.36 -5.94
CA ASP A 187 6.83 5.90 -4.91
C ASP A 187 5.46 6.58 -5.07
N ASN A 188 4.55 5.89 -5.74
CA ASN A 188 3.16 6.33 -5.92
C ASN A 188 2.24 5.87 -4.78
N THR A 189 2.72 5.03 -3.86
CA THR A 189 1.89 4.39 -2.82
C THR A 189 1.76 5.27 -1.58
N HIS A 190 2.72 6.16 -1.33
CA HIS A 190 2.73 7.02 -0.14
C HIS A 190 2.72 8.51 -0.47
N ASN A 191 2.82 8.86 -1.75
CA ASN A 191 2.80 10.25 -2.18
C ASN A 191 1.36 10.70 -2.46
N LEU A 192 0.82 11.55 -1.59
CA LEU A 192 -0.51 12.14 -1.73
C LEU A 192 -0.54 13.34 -2.71
N ARG A 193 0.60 13.72 -3.30
CA ARG A 193 0.69 14.84 -4.24
C ARG A 193 0.69 14.33 -5.67
N MET A 194 -0.27 14.79 -6.45
CA MET A 194 -0.30 14.48 -7.89
C MET A 194 0.72 15.31 -8.65
N SER A 195 1.44 14.67 -9.58
CA SER A 195 2.43 15.31 -10.45
C SER A 195 1.82 16.15 -11.58
N PHE A 196 0.50 16.13 -11.71
CA PHE A 196 -0.25 16.85 -12.73
C PHE A 196 -1.57 17.40 -12.17
N LYS A 197 -2.24 18.25 -12.95
CA LYS A 197 -3.59 18.74 -12.64
C LYS A 197 -4.62 17.71 -13.10
N PRO A 198 -5.33 17.01 -12.21
CA PRO A 198 -6.36 16.04 -12.56
C PRO A 198 -7.63 16.72 -13.10
N VAL A 199 -8.55 15.94 -13.69
CA VAL A 199 -9.89 16.39 -14.09
C VAL A 199 -10.79 16.50 -12.86
N MET A 200 -10.79 15.47 -11.99
CA MET A 200 -11.45 15.53 -10.69
C MET A 200 -10.64 16.43 -9.75
N ASP A 201 -11.31 17.13 -8.84
CA ASP A 201 -10.60 17.94 -7.84
C ASP A 201 -9.58 17.09 -7.04
N GLU A 202 -8.35 17.61 -6.89
CA GLU A 202 -7.27 16.88 -6.23
C GLU A 202 -7.59 16.55 -4.76
N SER A 203 -8.33 17.43 -4.08
CA SER A 203 -8.76 17.19 -2.70
C SER A 203 -9.73 16.02 -2.61
N VAL A 204 -10.65 15.88 -3.57
CA VAL A 204 -11.58 14.75 -3.67
C VAL A 204 -10.85 13.44 -3.89
N ILE A 205 -9.80 13.45 -4.76
CA ILE A 205 -8.98 12.25 -5.00
C ILE A 205 -8.22 11.84 -3.74
N VAL A 206 -7.58 12.80 -3.05
CA VAL A 206 -6.81 12.52 -1.82
C VAL A 206 -7.72 12.03 -0.70
N ASP A 207 -8.89 12.65 -0.51
CA ASP A 207 -9.84 12.22 0.52
C ASP A 207 -10.45 10.86 0.19
N GLY A 208 -10.75 10.60 -1.09
CA GLY A 208 -11.19 9.30 -1.57
C GLY A 208 -10.15 8.20 -1.36
N TYR A 209 -8.89 8.48 -1.66
CA TYR A 209 -7.76 7.58 -1.39
C TYR A 209 -7.66 7.22 0.10
N LYS A 210 -7.67 8.22 0.98
CA LYS A 210 -7.65 8.01 2.44
C LYS A 210 -8.85 7.19 2.91
N ARG A 211 -10.03 7.45 2.32
CA ARG A 211 -11.24 6.69 2.60
C ARG A 211 -11.10 5.23 2.19
N ILE A 212 -10.56 4.93 1.00
CA ILE A 212 -10.29 3.54 0.59
C ILE A 212 -9.41 2.85 1.63
N LEU A 213 -8.25 3.44 1.97
CA LEU A 213 -7.31 2.84 2.93
C LEU A 213 -7.95 2.61 4.30
N SER A 214 -8.65 3.60 4.85
CA SER A 214 -9.30 3.50 6.16
C SER A 214 -10.38 2.43 6.21
N GLU A 215 -11.11 2.24 5.11
CA GLU A 215 -12.17 1.26 5.00
C GLU A 215 -11.62 -0.16 4.80
N ILE A 216 -10.73 -0.36 3.82
CA ILE A 216 -10.20 -1.70 3.53
C ILE A 216 -9.26 -2.21 4.62
N TYR A 217 -8.56 -1.33 5.32
CA TYR A 217 -7.67 -1.68 6.43
C TYR A 217 -8.28 -1.39 7.81
N SER A 218 -9.62 -1.16 7.88
CA SER A 218 -10.31 -1.30 9.17
C SER A 218 -10.22 -2.76 9.63
N PRO A 219 -9.91 -3.03 10.90
CA PRO A 219 -9.65 -4.41 11.37
C PRO A 219 -10.79 -5.38 11.07
N LYS A 220 -12.04 -4.93 11.20
CA LYS A 220 -13.23 -5.74 10.90
C LYS A 220 -13.25 -6.18 9.44
N LYS A 221 -13.18 -5.21 8.50
CA LYS A 221 -13.24 -5.48 7.05
C LYS A 221 -12.04 -6.28 6.57
N TYR A 222 -10.86 -5.99 7.08
CA TYR A 222 -9.65 -6.73 6.76
C TYR A 222 -9.77 -8.21 7.15
N PHE A 223 -10.15 -8.52 8.38
CA PHE A 223 -10.31 -9.91 8.83
C PHE A 223 -11.47 -10.64 8.14
N GLU A 224 -12.53 -9.93 7.74
CA GLU A 224 -13.60 -10.49 6.92
C GLU A 224 -13.09 -10.91 5.54
N ARG A 225 -12.24 -10.11 4.88
CA ARG A 225 -11.60 -10.45 3.60
C ARG A 225 -10.65 -11.64 3.74
N CYS A 226 -9.79 -11.62 4.75
CA CYS A 226 -8.88 -12.74 5.01
C CYS A 226 -9.64 -14.05 5.22
N TYR A 227 -10.74 -14.03 5.98
CA TYR A 227 -11.59 -15.19 6.15
C TYR A 227 -12.28 -15.61 4.85
N GLY A 228 -12.72 -14.65 4.04
CA GLY A 228 -13.27 -14.88 2.69
C GLY A 228 -12.29 -15.62 1.79
N LEU A 229 -11.03 -15.19 1.76
CA LEU A 229 -9.97 -15.88 1.02
C LEU A 229 -9.71 -17.28 1.55
N ILE A 230 -9.53 -17.45 2.87
CA ILE A 230 -9.30 -18.77 3.48
C ILE A 230 -10.43 -19.77 3.14
N ARG A 231 -11.66 -19.29 2.98
CA ARG A 231 -12.79 -20.14 2.57
C ARG A 231 -12.70 -20.59 1.11
N LYS A 232 -12.17 -19.75 0.22
CA LYS A 232 -12.04 -20.02 -1.22
C LYS A 232 -10.84 -20.92 -1.51
N MET A 233 -9.74 -20.71 -0.81
CA MET A 233 -8.52 -21.50 -1.01
C MET A 233 -8.69 -22.96 -0.57
N PRO A 234 -8.00 -23.90 -1.23
CA PRO A 234 -7.89 -25.27 -0.73
C PRO A 234 -7.25 -25.26 0.67
N PRO A 235 -7.53 -26.27 1.52
CA PRO A 235 -6.82 -26.39 2.78
C PRO A 235 -5.32 -26.40 2.54
N SER A 236 -4.59 -25.56 3.29
CA SER A 236 -3.15 -25.35 3.09
C SER A 236 -2.40 -26.67 2.89
N ARG A 237 -1.72 -26.77 1.74
CA ARG A 237 -0.82 -27.90 1.43
C ARG A 237 0.57 -27.71 2.03
N ARG A 238 0.78 -26.79 2.97
CA ARG A 238 2.06 -26.71 3.72
C ARG A 238 2.29 -28.02 4.47
N SER A 239 2.47 -29.08 3.68
CA SER A 239 2.83 -30.42 4.09
C SER A 239 4.33 -30.39 4.30
N GLY A 240 4.80 -30.40 5.54
CA GLY A 240 6.21 -30.61 5.85
C GLY A 240 6.94 -29.46 6.56
N THR A 241 6.40 -28.27 6.68
CA THR A 241 7.02 -27.28 7.56
C THR A 241 6.61 -27.56 9.01
N SER A 242 7.53 -28.18 9.75
CA SER A 242 7.39 -28.28 11.21
C SER A 242 7.22 -26.86 11.78
N ILE A 243 6.21 -26.69 12.64
CA ILE A 243 6.01 -25.42 13.37
C ILE A 243 7.29 -25.12 14.13
N SER A 244 7.97 -24.05 13.78
CA SER A 244 9.22 -23.66 14.41
C SER A 244 8.98 -22.95 15.74
N LEU A 245 9.98 -22.93 16.60
CA LEU A 245 9.93 -22.12 17.83
C LEU A 245 9.72 -20.63 17.54
N SER A 246 10.19 -20.14 16.39
CA SER A 246 9.95 -18.76 15.94
C SER A 246 8.46 -18.52 15.64
N ASP A 247 7.76 -19.48 15.04
CA ASP A 247 6.33 -19.35 14.74
C ASP A 247 5.49 -19.30 16.01
N ILE A 248 5.85 -20.13 16.99
CA ILE A 248 5.20 -20.13 18.32
C ILE A 248 5.43 -18.77 19.02
N ARG A 249 6.67 -18.25 18.99
CA ARG A 249 6.99 -16.93 19.57
C ARG A 249 6.24 -15.82 18.87
N ALA A 250 6.16 -15.84 17.55
CA ALA A 250 5.40 -14.87 16.73
C ALA A 250 3.92 -14.92 17.09
N PHE A 251 3.34 -16.09 17.24
CA PHE A 251 1.96 -16.27 17.67
C PHE A 251 1.70 -15.71 19.07
N ILE A 252 2.52 -16.07 20.08
CA ILE A 252 2.39 -15.54 21.43
C ILE A 252 2.52 -14.01 21.46
N ARG A 253 3.45 -13.44 20.67
CA ARG A 253 3.60 -12.00 20.54
C ARG A 253 2.36 -11.38 19.90
N SER A 254 1.79 -12.01 18.85
CA SER A 254 0.56 -11.58 18.21
C SER A 254 -0.61 -11.56 19.20
N LEU A 255 -0.79 -12.63 19.99
CA LEU A 255 -1.83 -12.70 21.03
C LEU A 255 -1.71 -11.57 22.06
N ARG A 256 -0.49 -11.30 22.57
CA ARG A 256 -0.26 -10.22 23.54
C ARG A 256 -0.57 -8.85 22.95
N VAL A 257 -0.05 -8.56 21.76
CA VAL A 257 -0.13 -7.23 21.15
C VAL A 257 -1.51 -6.94 20.59
N GLN A 258 -2.12 -7.89 19.89
CA GLN A 258 -3.41 -7.69 19.24
C GLN A 258 -4.59 -8.00 20.18
N GLY A 259 -4.40 -8.94 21.11
CA GLY A 259 -5.40 -9.26 22.13
C GLY A 259 -5.65 -8.13 23.13
N LEU A 260 -4.71 -7.20 23.31
CA LEU A 260 -4.84 -6.00 24.14
C LEU A 260 -5.14 -4.72 23.32
N SER A 261 -5.38 -4.86 22.01
CA SER A 261 -5.68 -3.71 21.15
C SER A 261 -7.15 -3.33 21.19
N SER A 262 -7.46 -2.13 20.67
CA SER A 262 -8.85 -1.66 20.51
C SER A 262 -9.68 -2.52 19.57
N TYR A 263 -9.06 -3.35 18.73
CA TYR A 263 -9.71 -4.26 17.78
C TYR A 263 -9.60 -5.75 18.19
N SER A 264 -9.28 -6.04 19.43
CA SER A 264 -9.11 -7.40 19.96
C SER A 264 -10.32 -8.31 19.68
N PHE A 265 -11.54 -7.79 19.75
CA PHE A 265 -12.75 -8.56 19.41
C PHE A 265 -12.73 -9.06 17.96
N SER A 266 -12.38 -8.22 16.99
CA SER A 266 -12.30 -8.61 15.58
C SER A 266 -11.19 -9.63 15.35
N TYR A 267 -10.06 -9.47 16.02
CA TYR A 267 -8.92 -10.40 15.99
C TYR A 267 -9.31 -11.79 16.52
N PHE A 268 -9.84 -11.88 17.73
CA PHE A 268 -10.23 -13.18 18.30
C PHE A 268 -11.38 -13.83 17.53
N ARG A 269 -12.38 -13.05 17.08
CA ARG A 269 -13.46 -13.56 16.25
C ARG A 269 -12.94 -14.18 14.94
N PHE A 270 -11.95 -13.56 14.30
CA PHE A 270 -11.32 -14.08 13.10
C PHE A 270 -10.59 -15.41 13.39
N LEU A 271 -9.70 -15.42 14.36
CA LEU A 271 -8.94 -16.63 14.72
C LEU A 271 -9.87 -17.79 15.12
N LEU A 272 -10.88 -17.50 15.93
CA LEU A 272 -11.85 -18.52 16.37
C LEU A 272 -12.65 -19.09 15.19
N LYS A 273 -13.11 -18.25 14.26
CA LYS A 273 -13.78 -18.72 13.04
C LYS A 273 -12.90 -19.65 12.21
N VAL A 274 -11.63 -19.30 12.02
CA VAL A 274 -10.70 -20.15 11.26
C VAL A 274 -10.41 -21.43 12.04
N LEU A 275 -10.21 -21.37 13.34
CA LEU A 275 -9.94 -22.54 14.18
C LEU A 275 -11.10 -23.55 14.13
N ILE A 276 -12.35 -23.08 14.14
CA ILE A 276 -13.54 -23.96 14.11
C ILE A 276 -13.81 -24.52 12.72
N PHE A 277 -13.79 -23.67 11.69
CA PHE A 277 -14.28 -24.04 10.36
C PHE A 277 -13.19 -24.39 9.35
N ARG A 278 -11.93 -24.01 9.60
CA ARG A 278 -10.78 -24.15 8.68
C ARG A 278 -9.48 -24.42 9.45
N THR A 279 -9.47 -25.34 10.39
CA THR A 279 -8.36 -25.61 11.33
C THR A 279 -7.00 -25.75 10.62
N ARG A 280 -6.96 -26.45 9.46
CA ARG A 280 -5.72 -26.61 8.67
C ARG A 280 -5.15 -25.30 8.13
N SER A 281 -5.96 -24.24 8.01
CA SER A 281 -5.53 -22.90 7.57
C SER A 281 -5.22 -21.98 8.74
N PHE A 282 -5.20 -22.48 9.99
CA PHE A 282 -4.94 -21.64 11.17
C PHE A 282 -3.57 -20.97 11.16
N PRO A 283 -2.46 -21.60 10.71
CA PRO A 283 -1.18 -20.93 10.55
C PRO A 283 -1.24 -19.72 9.60
N LEU A 284 -1.96 -19.87 8.49
CA LEU A 284 -2.20 -18.79 7.53
C LEU A 284 -3.02 -17.63 8.15
N ALA A 285 -3.99 -17.95 9.02
CA ALA A 285 -4.74 -16.93 9.73
C ALA A 285 -3.86 -16.12 10.69
N ILE A 286 -2.88 -16.75 11.35
CA ILE A 286 -1.90 -16.04 12.20
C ILE A 286 -1.04 -15.11 11.35
N GLU A 287 -0.59 -15.55 10.19
CA GLU A 287 0.16 -14.74 9.24
C GLU A 287 -0.63 -13.51 8.80
N TYR A 288 -1.89 -13.67 8.37
CA TYR A 288 -2.76 -12.55 8.04
C TYR A 288 -3.00 -11.61 9.22
N ALA A 289 -3.12 -12.13 10.42
CA ALA A 289 -3.28 -11.29 11.60
C ALA A 289 -2.04 -10.42 11.85
N ILE A 290 -0.84 -10.97 11.64
CA ILE A 290 0.42 -10.23 11.79
C ILE A 290 0.56 -9.18 10.67
N LYS A 291 0.32 -9.55 9.41
CA LYS A 291 0.30 -8.64 8.26
C LYS A 291 -0.73 -7.51 8.45
N GLY A 292 -1.94 -7.86 8.92
CA GLY A 292 -3.02 -6.90 9.16
C GLY A 292 -2.63 -5.80 10.14
N ARG A 293 -1.95 -6.15 11.24
CA ARG A 293 -1.46 -5.15 12.19
C ARG A 293 -0.53 -4.14 11.53
N HIS A 294 0.34 -4.57 10.64
CA HIS A 294 1.22 -3.70 9.89
C HIS A 294 0.41 -2.71 9.02
N PHE A 295 -0.57 -3.21 8.27
CA PHE A 295 -1.44 -2.36 7.46
C PHE A 295 -2.25 -1.36 8.30
N PHE A 296 -2.76 -1.77 9.48
CA PHE A 296 -3.49 -0.87 10.37
C PHE A 296 -2.61 0.29 10.86
N ILE A 297 -1.33 0.01 11.18
CA ILE A 297 -0.38 1.03 11.61
C ILE A 297 -0.06 1.98 10.45
N ILE A 298 0.35 1.46 9.29
CA ILE A 298 0.71 2.29 8.13
C ILE A 298 -0.45 3.17 7.69
N THR A 299 -1.66 2.60 7.57
CA THR A 299 -2.85 3.38 7.19
C THR A 299 -3.12 4.53 8.17
N ASN A 300 -3.05 4.25 9.47
CA ASN A 300 -3.24 5.26 10.49
C ASN A 300 -2.12 6.34 10.46
N ASP A 301 -0.90 5.95 10.15
CA ASP A 301 0.22 6.87 10.03
C ASP A 301 0.11 7.76 8.79
N ILE A 302 -0.32 7.23 7.63
CA ILE A 302 -0.59 8.00 6.42
C ILE A 302 -1.65 9.08 6.70
N ILE A 303 -2.78 8.69 7.32
CA ILE A 303 -3.86 9.62 7.64
C ILE A 303 -3.39 10.71 8.60
N LYS A 304 -2.65 10.35 9.65
CA LYS A 304 -2.13 11.33 10.62
C LYS A 304 -1.06 12.24 10.02
N ALA A 305 -0.23 11.72 9.12
CA ALA A 305 0.77 12.52 8.44
C ALA A 305 0.13 13.57 7.54
N ASP A 306 -0.92 13.20 6.80
CA ASP A 306 -1.65 14.14 5.96
C ASP A 306 -2.37 15.21 6.76
N GLU A 307 -3.09 14.83 7.84
CA GLU A 307 -3.70 15.78 8.77
C GLU A 307 -2.67 16.78 9.34
N LEU A 308 -1.45 16.27 9.63
CA LEU A 308 -0.37 17.12 10.14
C LEU A 308 0.18 18.03 9.05
N SER A 309 0.34 17.54 7.81
CA SER A 309 0.75 18.31 6.65
C SER A 309 -0.18 19.51 6.40
N CYS A 310 -1.48 19.26 6.31
CA CYS A 310 -2.49 20.30 6.16
C CYS A 310 -2.40 21.36 7.27
N ARG A 311 -2.23 20.91 8.52
CA ARG A 311 -2.11 21.81 9.68
C ARG A 311 -0.83 22.66 9.63
N ILE A 312 0.27 22.08 9.17
CA ILE A 312 1.54 22.80 8.97
C ILE A 312 1.34 23.90 7.93
N ASP A 313 0.72 23.60 6.81
CA ASP A 313 0.52 24.57 5.72
C ASP A 313 -0.44 25.70 6.12
N GLU A 314 -1.55 25.40 6.78
CA GLU A 314 -2.45 26.40 7.36
C GLU A 314 -1.72 27.33 8.35
N THR A 315 -0.91 26.73 9.23
CA THR A 315 -0.15 27.51 10.23
C THR A 315 0.92 28.38 9.56
N ARG A 316 1.64 27.86 8.56
CA ARG A 316 2.62 28.65 7.79
C ARG A 316 1.98 29.83 7.06
N ASN A 317 0.82 29.63 6.46
CA ASN A 317 0.08 30.71 5.81
C ASN A 317 -0.34 31.79 6.82
N SER A 318 -0.85 31.38 7.97
CA SER A 318 -1.21 32.31 9.04
C SER A 318 0.00 33.09 9.59
N LEU A 319 1.15 32.42 9.75
CA LEU A 319 2.40 33.06 10.15
C LEU A 319 2.89 34.06 9.10
N ARG A 320 2.86 33.69 7.81
CA ARG A 320 3.24 34.59 6.72
C ARG A 320 2.38 35.84 6.68
N GLN A 321 1.08 35.71 6.84
CA GLN A 321 0.17 36.86 6.91
C GLN A 321 0.49 37.75 8.11
N ALA A 322 0.72 37.18 9.29
CA ALA A 322 1.09 37.92 10.48
C ALA A 322 2.45 38.66 10.32
N ILE A 323 3.44 37.99 9.76
CA ILE A 323 4.77 38.60 9.45
C ILE A 323 4.61 39.75 8.44
N SER A 324 3.82 39.55 7.36
CA SER A 324 3.56 40.59 6.36
C SER A 324 2.90 41.83 6.98
N SER A 325 1.94 41.66 7.88
CA SER A 325 1.28 42.74 8.59
C SER A 325 2.26 43.52 9.47
N ILE A 326 3.19 42.85 10.15
CA ILE A 326 4.25 43.50 10.94
C ILE A 326 5.18 44.32 10.04
N ILE A 327 5.59 43.77 8.90
CA ILE A 327 6.48 44.47 7.94
C ILE A 327 5.79 45.70 7.35
N SER A 328 4.49 45.62 7.09
CA SER A 328 3.70 46.75 6.55
C SER A 328 3.36 47.86 7.60
N GLY A 329 3.87 47.72 8.81
CA GLY A 329 3.67 48.73 9.88
C GLY A 329 2.24 48.69 10.47
N ILE A 330 1.44 47.67 10.15
CA ILE A 330 0.12 47.48 10.75
C ILE A 330 0.33 46.85 12.12
N THR A 331 0.37 47.66 13.17
CA THR A 331 0.53 47.21 14.55
C THR A 331 -0.82 46.81 15.14
N PRO A 332 -1.02 45.53 15.50
CA PRO A 332 -2.21 45.12 16.24
C PRO A 332 -2.23 45.74 17.64
N THR A 333 -3.42 45.86 18.24
CA THR A 333 -3.52 46.28 19.65
C THR A 333 -2.71 45.35 20.55
N GLU A 334 -2.18 45.87 21.68
CA GLU A 334 -1.42 44.99 22.60
C GLU A 334 -2.17 43.75 23.04
N LYS A 335 -3.50 43.86 23.20
CA LYS A 335 -4.37 42.73 23.53
C LYS A 335 -4.43 41.71 22.41
N ASP A 336 -4.56 42.14 21.15
CA ASP A 336 -4.61 41.24 19.99
C ASP A 336 -3.26 40.57 19.75
N ARG A 337 -2.18 41.29 19.93
CA ARG A 337 -0.82 40.81 19.86
C ARG A 337 -0.55 39.69 20.85
N GLN A 338 -0.88 39.88 22.16
CA GLN A 338 -0.73 38.85 23.17
C GLN A 338 -1.59 37.63 22.85
N ARG A 339 -2.77 37.82 22.29
CA ARG A 339 -3.66 36.73 21.84
C ARG A 339 -3.00 35.94 20.69
N GLN A 340 -2.43 36.61 19.70
CA GLN A 340 -1.72 35.99 18.57
C GLN A 340 -0.51 35.18 19.05
N ILE A 341 0.34 35.75 19.91
CA ILE A 341 1.51 35.08 20.47
C ILE A 341 1.09 33.79 21.18
N ARG A 342 0.10 33.84 22.08
CA ARG A 342 -0.42 32.64 22.78
C ARG A 342 -0.94 31.58 21.80
N THR A 343 -1.62 32.00 20.75
CA THR A 343 -2.15 31.12 19.70
C THR A 343 -1.03 30.40 18.97
N PHE A 344 0.01 31.13 18.51
CA PHE A 344 1.13 30.54 17.79
C PHE A 344 2.03 29.65 18.68
N ILE A 345 2.22 29.99 19.95
CA ILE A 345 2.89 29.08 20.91
C ILE A 345 2.13 27.76 21.04
N ARG A 346 0.79 27.83 21.12
CA ARG A 346 -0.05 26.64 21.18
C ARG A 346 0.03 25.81 19.90
N TYR A 347 0.02 26.44 18.72
CA TYR A 347 0.15 25.76 17.44
C TYR A 347 1.53 25.10 17.30
N ARG A 348 2.61 25.79 17.62
CA ARG A 348 3.97 25.22 17.62
C ARG A 348 4.04 23.94 18.45
N ARG A 349 3.63 24.00 19.72
CA ARG A 349 3.63 22.84 20.63
C ARG A 349 2.77 21.69 20.11
N LEU A 350 1.63 21.99 19.48
CA LEU A 350 0.74 20.97 18.93
C LEU A 350 1.37 20.26 17.73
N ILE A 351 1.98 21.01 16.82
CA ILE A 351 2.67 20.49 15.63
C ILE A 351 3.85 19.65 16.06
N GLU A 352 4.73 20.15 16.94
CA GLU A 352 5.88 19.39 17.49
C GLU A 352 5.43 18.07 18.14
N LYS A 353 4.41 18.12 19.00
CA LYS A 353 3.87 16.93 19.66
C LYS A 353 3.28 15.91 18.69
N ARG A 354 2.61 16.35 17.64
CA ARG A 354 2.04 15.46 16.62
C ARG A 354 3.13 14.87 15.74
N TYR A 355 4.11 15.68 15.33
CA TYR A 355 5.26 15.22 14.54
C TYR A 355 6.07 14.12 15.27
N CYS A 356 6.31 14.25 16.56
CA CYS A 356 6.98 13.22 17.35
C CYS A 356 6.16 11.93 17.55
N ARG A 357 4.88 11.91 17.20
CA ARG A 357 3.97 10.75 17.40
C ARG A 357 3.71 9.93 16.16
N ILE A 358 4.04 10.43 14.98
CA ILE A 358 3.98 9.68 13.73
C ILE A 358 5.24 8.82 13.59
N SER A 359 5.17 7.79 12.73
CA SER A 359 6.32 6.91 12.47
C SER A 359 7.52 7.66 11.89
N VAL A 360 8.70 7.06 12.00
CA VAL A 360 9.94 7.64 11.44
C VAL A 360 9.83 7.86 9.93
N ASP A 361 9.15 6.97 9.22
CA ASP A 361 8.97 7.10 7.76
C ASP A 361 8.03 8.26 7.43
N ALA A 362 6.93 8.43 8.18
CA ALA A 362 6.05 9.59 8.05
C ALA A 362 6.76 10.90 8.44
N GLN A 363 7.66 10.88 9.44
CA GLN A 363 8.49 12.04 9.79
C GLN A 363 9.42 12.42 8.65
N ARG A 364 10.09 11.46 8.01
CA ARG A 364 10.95 11.73 6.84
C ARG A 364 10.19 12.43 5.72
N TYR A 365 8.97 11.97 5.45
CA TYR A 365 8.11 12.58 4.43
C TYR A 365 7.75 14.04 4.74
N LEU A 366 7.53 14.39 6.02
CA LEU A 366 7.14 15.73 6.46
C LEU A 366 8.31 16.62 6.89
N ASN A 367 9.55 16.11 6.86
CA ASN A 367 10.71 16.79 7.47
C ASN A 367 10.90 18.23 6.98
N ASP A 368 10.87 18.46 5.66
CA ASP A 368 11.10 19.78 5.08
C ASP A 368 9.95 20.74 5.37
N GLN A 369 8.70 20.25 5.33
CA GLN A 369 7.54 21.04 5.71
C GLN A 369 7.58 21.42 7.18
N PHE A 370 7.91 20.47 8.05
CA PHE A 370 8.05 20.70 9.49
C PHE A 370 9.16 21.70 9.79
N ALA A 371 10.36 21.51 9.24
CA ALA A 371 11.50 22.42 9.42
C ALA A 371 11.17 23.82 8.93
N GLY A 372 10.56 23.94 7.75
CA GLY A 372 10.11 25.23 7.20
C GLY A 372 9.06 25.93 8.07
N CYS A 373 8.16 25.16 8.70
CA CYS A 373 7.18 25.70 9.66
C CYS A 373 7.86 26.21 10.94
N MET A 374 8.79 25.44 11.49
CA MET A 374 9.55 25.84 12.69
C MET A 374 10.33 27.13 12.44
N LYS A 375 11.00 27.25 11.28
CA LYS A 375 11.69 28.48 10.87
C LYS A 375 10.73 29.68 10.77
N SER A 376 9.51 29.47 10.27
CA SER A 376 8.49 30.54 10.20
C SER A 376 8.03 30.99 11.61
N PHE A 377 7.94 30.09 12.57
CA PHE A 377 7.69 30.45 13.98
C PHE A 377 8.83 31.29 14.56
N ASP A 378 10.09 30.86 14.34
CA ASP A 378 11.25 31.56 14.86
C ASP A 378 11.35 32.98 14.26
N GLU A 379 11.08 33.12 12.97
CA GLU A 379 11.02 34.44 12.32
C GLU A 379 9.90 35.31 12.91
N TYR A 380 8.69 34.78 13.09
CA TYR A 380 7.60 35.53 13.69
C TYR A 380 7.92 36.02 15.10
N PHE A 381 8.42 35.15 15.96
CA PHE A 381 8.76 35.50 17.35
C PHE A 381 9.94 36.48 17.42
N SER A 382 10.95 36.36 16.58
CA SER A 382 12.06 37.31 16.48
C SER A 382 11.57 38.72 16.13
N ARG A 383 10.74 38.86 15.07
CA ARG A 383 10.18 40.14 14.65
C ARG A 383 9.28 40.77 15.72
N MET A 384 8.53 39.97 16.42
CA MET A 384 7.71 40.43 17.55
C MET A 384 8.56 40.95 18.71
N SER A 385 9.76 40.38 18.96
CA SER A 385 10.69 40.85 19.98
C SER A 385 11.36 42.18 19.63
N TYR A 386 11.72 42.38 18.37
CA TYR A 386 12.34 43.63 17.89
C TYR A 386 11.38 44.81 17.88
N SER A 387 10.07 44.60 17.72
CA SER A 387 9.10 45.69 17.81
C SER A 387 8.91 46.26 19.23
N PHE A 388 9.67 45.79 20.23
CA PHE A 388 9.71 46.31 21.61
C PHE A 388 10.93 47.21 21.88
N ALA A 389 11.92 47.20 21.02
CA ALA A 389 13.19 47.94 21.26
C ALA A 389 13.25 49.28 20.51
N GLY A 390 12.21 49.69 19.82
CA GLY A 390 12.02 50.97 19.19
C GLY A 390 10.72 51.62 19.64
#